data_29d53c2b9c26c4874bd5b02a7e697bdd
#
_entry.id   29d53c2b9c26c4874bd5b02a7e697bdd
#
_cell.length_a   1.000
_cell.length_b   1.000
_cell.length_c   1.000
_cell.angle_alpha   90.00
_cell.angle_beta   90.00
_cell.angle_gamma   90.00
#
_symmetry.space_group_name_H-M   'P 1'
#
loop_
_entity.id
_entity.type
_entity.pdbx_description
1 polymer ?
#
loop_
_entity_poly.entity_id
_entity_poly.type
_entity_poly.pdbx_seq_one_letter_code
_entity_poly.pdbx_strand_id
1 'polypeptide(L)'
;MEIKPITIYTGKTVPLFYDNIDTDQIIPKVHLKRVSKSGFGPFAFDEWRYLPDGSDNPDFNPNKPKYHGASILITGDNFGCGSSREHAAWALKDYGFNIIIAGSFSDIFYMNCTKNAMLPICLNQKEREHLAQFDEITVDLSNQTVSTVSQSFHFDID
;
A
#
# COMPACT_ATOMS: atom_id res chain seq x y z
N MET A 1 11.78 -13.55 25.89
CA MET A 1 10.35 -13.33 25.67
C MET A 1 10.08 -13.32 24.17
N GLU A 2 9.21 -14.17 23.77
CA GLU A 2 8.87 -14.30 22.36
C GLU A 2 7.87 -13.22 21.99
N ILE A 3 8.20 -12.43 20.96
CA ILE A 3 7.28 -11.44 20.45
C ILE A 3 6.37 -12.14 19.44
N LYS A 4 5.11 -12.26 19.78
CA LYS A 4 4.16 -12.83 18.83
C LYS A 4 3.88 -11.83 17.73
N PRO A 5 3.99 -12.23 16.46
CA PRO A 5 3.59 -11.36 15.36
C PRO A 5 2.11 -11.02 15.50
N ILE A 6 1.75 -9.82 15.02
CA ILE A 6 0.34 -9.45 14.93
C ILE A 6 -0.30 -10.36 13.90
N THR A 7 -1.27 -11.17 14.32
CA THR A 7 -1.93 -12.12 13.44
C THR A 7 -3.23 -11.60 12.85
N ILE A 8 -3.83 -10.61 13.51
CA ILE A 8 -5.10 -10.01 13.05
C ILE A 8 -4.92 -8.50 13.00
N TYR A 9 -5.26 -7.90 11.87
CA TYR A 9 -5.15 -6.46 11.66
C TYR A 9 -6.43 -5.94 11.04
N THR A 10 -7.06 -4.95 11.67
CA THR A 10 -8.21 -4.24 11.13
C THR A 10 -7.78 -2.82 10.80
N GLY A 11 -8.04 -2.38 9.59
CA GLY A 11 -7.62 -1.06 9.16
C GLY A 11 -8.54 -0.48 8.10
N LYS A 12 -8.40 0.83 7.94
CA LYS A 12 -9.16 1.60 6.96
C LYS A 12 -8.50 1.48 5.58
N THR A 13 -9.33 1.34 4.56
CA THR A 13 -8.88 1.16 3.18
C THR A 13 -8.88 2.44 2.38
N VAL A 14 -8.01 2.52 1.37
CA VAL A 14 -8.08 3.51 0.32
C VAL A 14 -7.83 2.84 -1.02
N PRO A 15 -8.74 2.99 -2.01
CA PRO A 15 -8.51 2.43 -3.33
C PRO A 15 -7.67 3.37 -4.19
N LEU A 16 -6.79 2.78 -4.99
CA LEU A 16 -5.99 3.50 -5.99
C LEU A 16 -5.79 2.54 -7.16
N PHE A 17 -6.85 2.37 -7.95
CA PHE A 17 -6.93 1.34 -8.99
C PHE A 17 -6.22 1.77 -10.29
N TYR A 18 -4.90 1.81 -10.25
CA TYR A 18 -4.06 1.96 -11.42
C TYR A 18 -3.14 0.74 -11.52
N ASP A 19 -2.97 0.23 -12.74
CA ASP A 19 -2.02 -0.85 -12.99
C ASP A 19 -0.63 -0.27 -13.24
N ASN A 20 0.39 -1.08 -13.01
CA ASN A 20 1.78 -0.71 -13.30
C ASN A 20 2.24 0.55 -12.58
N ILE A 21 1.83 0.71 -11.32
CA ILE A 21 2.36 1.80 -10.49
C ILE A 21 3.83 1.47 -10.23
N ASP A 22 4.73 2.26 -10.81
CA ASP A 22 6.15 2.00 -10.71
C ASP A 22 6.79 2.72 -9.51
N THR A 23 8.02 2.35 -9.21
CA THR A 23 8.74 2.90 -8.06
C THR A 23 8.99 4.40 -8.18
N ASP A 24 9.10 4.94 -9.40
CA ASP A 24 9.28 6.37 -9.61
C ASP A 24 8.00 7.16 -9.33
N GLN A 25 6.83 6.54 -9.56
CA GLN A 25 5.55 7.14 -9.18
C GLN A 25 5.35 7.09 -7.67
N ILE A 26 5.80 6.01 -7.01
CA ILE A 26 5.70 5.88 -5.56
C ILE A 26 6.63 6.87 -4.87
N ILE A 27 7.88 6.97 -5.32
CA ILE A 27 8.85 7.94 -4.80
C ILE A 27 9.72 8.44 -5.94
N PRO A 28 9.53 9.70 -6.39
CA PRO A 28 10.33 10.25 -7.48
C PRO A 28 11.82 10.24 -7.18
N LYS A 29 12.60 9.98 -8.22
CA LYS A 29 14.04 9.84 -8.16
C LYS A 29 14.74 11.01 -7.49
N VAL A 30 14.23 12.23 -7.63
CA VAL A 30 14.81 13.44 -7.05
C VAL A 30 14.90 13.37 -5.52
N HIS A 31 14.05 12.56 -4.87
CA HIS A 31 14.04 12.44 -3.41
C HIS A 31 14.99 11.38 -2.87
N LEU A 32 15.72 10.64 -3.74
CA LEU A 32 16.58 9.53 -3.32
C LEU A 32 17.90 9.95 -2.68
N LYS A 33 18.19 11.25 -2.64
CA LYS A 33 19.41 11.77 -2.02
C LYS A 33 19.36 11.77 -0.50
N ARG A 34 18.19 11.54 0.10
CA ARG A 34 18.07 11.48 1.56
C ARG A 34 18.74 10.23 2.08
N VAL A 35 19.45 10.36 3.19
CA VAL A 35 20.20 9.26 3.80
C VAL A 35 19.41 8.53 4.89
N SER A 36 18.32 9.12 5.37
CA SER A 36 17.46 8.54 6.41
C SER A 36 16.45 7.57 5.79
N LYS A 37 16.05 6.53 6.54
CA LYS A 37 14.97 5.62 6.15
C LYS A 37 13.58 6.21 6.44
N SER A 38 13.52 7.33 7.12
CA SER A 38 12.27 8.00 7.46
C SER A 38 12.19 9.36 6.80
N GLY A 39 11.02 9.98 6.85
CA GLY A 39 10.81 11.29 6.25
C GLY A 39 10.48 11.26 4.76
N PHE A 40 10.27 10.07 4.17
CA PHE A 40 9.85 9.95 2.78
C PHE A 40 8.34 10.01 2.58
N GLY A 41 7.55 9.87 3.66
CA GLY A 41 6.10 9.88 3.57
C GLY A 41 5.51 11.06 2.82
N PRO A 42 5.94 12.32 3.08
CA PRO A 42 5.43 13.47 2.35
C PRO A 42 5.70 13.44 0.85
N PHE A 43 6.69 12.66 0.41
CA PHE A 43 7.07 12.55 -0.99
C PHE A 43 6.45 11.34 -1.69
N ALA A 44 5.77 10.46 -0.95
CA ALA A 44 5.09 9.31 -1.55
C ALA A 44 4.02 9.80 -2.53
N PHE A 45 4.04 9.26 -3.75
CA PHE A 45 3.14 9.66 -4.83
C PHE A 45 3.18 11.16 -5.15
N ASP A 46 4.32 11.79 -4.96
CA ASP A 46 4.51 13.24 -5.04
C ASP A 46 3.85 13.87 -6.28
N GLU A 47 4.04 13.26 -7.45
CA GLU A 47 3.51 13.79 -8.71
C GLU A 47 1.99 13.72 -8.82
N TRP A 48 1.36 12.79 -8.12
CA TRP A 48 -0.10 12.64 -8.11
C TRP A 48 -0.75 13.35 -6.93
N ARG A 49 -0.02 13.40 -5.82
CA ARG A 49 -0.54 13.89 -4.55
C ARG A 49 -0.74 15.40 -4.53
N TYR A 50 0.10 16.12 -5.25
CA TYR A 50 0.11 17.58 -5.25
C TYR A 50 -0.17 18.11 -6.64
N LEU A 51 -0.83 19.31 -6.66
CA LEU A 51 -1.00 20.08 -7.88
C LEU A 51 0.29 20.88 -8.17
N PRO A 52 0.44 21.43 -9.40
CA PRO A 52 1.64 22.19 -9.74
C PRO A 52 1.97 23.34 -8.79
N ASP A 53 0.95 23.91 -8.12
CA ASP A 53 1.14 24.99 -7.15
C ASP A 53 1.52 24.50 -5.74
N GLY A 54 1.66 23.18 -5.57
CA GLY A 54 2.04 22.56 -4.29
C GLY A 54 0.87 22.23 -3.37
N SER A 55 -0.36 22.60 -3.74
CA SER A 55 -1.54 22.25 -2.93
C SER A 55 -1.94 20.79 -3.17
N ASP A 56 -2.72 20.23 -2.23
CA ASP A 56 -3.18 18.86 -2.33
C ASP A 56 -4.11 18.67 -3.53
N ASN A 57 -3.86 17.61 -4.31
CA ASN A 57 -4.72 17.26 -5.43
C ASN A 57 -6.02 16.63 -4.90
N PRO A 58 -7.18 17.27 -5.10
CA PRO A 58 -8.44 16.73 -4.57
C PRO A 58 -8.91 15.45 -5.26
N ASP A 59 -8.36 15.13 -6.42
CA ASP A 59 -8.73 13.93 -7.16
C ASP A 59 -7.89 12.70 -6.76
N PHE A 60 -6.82 12.90 -5.99
CA PHE A 60 -5.99 11.81 -5.50
C PHE A 60 -6.67 11.22 -4.25
N ASN A 61 -7.12 9.97 -4.35
CA ASN A 61 -7.93 9.35 -3.29
C ASN A 61 -7.35 9.48 -1.88
N PRO A 62 -6.06 9.20 -1.64
CA PRO A 62 -5.50 9.34 -0.29
C PRO A 62 -5.61 10.74 0.31
N ASN A 63 -5.78 11.78 -0.50
CA ASN A 63 -5.97 13.16 -0.03
C ASN A 63 -7.41 13.46 0.40
N LYS A 64 -8.36 12.61 0.01
CA LYS A 64 -9.78 12.84 0.31
C LYS A 64 -10.06 12.61 1.79
N PRO A 65 -10.88 13.45 2.44
CA PRO A 65 -11.21 13.27 3.86
C PRO A 65 -11.77 11.88 4.18
N LYS A 66 -12.51 11.30 3.25
CA LYS A 66 -13.07 9.94 3.40
C LYS A 66 -11.99 8.90 3.70
N TYR A 67 -10.78 9.09 3.18
CA TYR A 67 -9.70 8.11 3.29
C TYR A 67 -8.60 8.50 4.27
N HIS A 68 -8.81 9.55 5.06
CA HIS A 68 -7.83 9.95 6.08
C HIS A 68 -7.60 8.83 7.07
N GLY A 69 -6.34 8.56 7.37
CA GLY A 69 -5.97 7.51 8.30
C GLY A 69 -5.97 6.11 7.71
N ALA A 70 -6.17 5.98 6.39
CA ALA A 70 -6.11 4.68 5.73
C ALA A 70 -4.73 4.06 5.87
N SER A 71 -4.69 2.80 6.26
CA SER A 71 -3.45 2.03 6.43
C SER A 71 -3.37 0.84 5.49
N ILE A 72 -4.42 0.60 4.70
CA ILE A 72 -4.50 -0.49 3.73
C ILE A 72 -4.75 0.11 2.35
N LEU A 73 -3.78 -0.04 1.47
CA LEU A 73 -3.89 0.42 0.08
C LEU A 73 -4.40 -0.72 -0.78
N ILE A 74 -5.46 -0.47 -1.57
CA ILE A 74 -5.98 -1.44 -2.54
C ILE A 74 -5.70 -0.88 -3.94
N THR A 75 -4.95 -1.61 -4.74
CA THR A 75 -4.42 -1.09 -5.98
C THR A 75 -4.56 -2.10 -7.13
N GLY A 76 -3.97 -1.80 -8.28
CA GLY A 76 -4.07 -2.61 -9.48
C GLY A 76 -2.99 -3.68 -9.61
N ASP A 77 -2.73 -4.09 -10.84
CA ASP A 77 -1.74 -5.14 -11.13
C ASP A 77 -0.33 -4.57 -11.23
N ASN A 78 0.66 -5.44 -11.03
CA ASN A 78 2.08 -5.13 -11.22
C ASN A 78 2.55 -3.92 -10.42
N PHE A 79 2.18 -3.89 -9.15
CA PHE A 79 2.54 -2.78 -8.25
C PHE A 79 4.02 -2.82 -7.89
N GLY A 80 4.66 -1.65 -7.91
CA GLY A 80 6.08 -1.53 -7.57
C GLY A 80 7.02 -1.91 -8.69
N CYS A 81 6.55 -1.95 -9.93
CA CYS A 81 7.41 -2.23 -11.09
C CYS A 81 8.42 -1.11 -11.30
N GLY A 82 9.33 -1.30 -12.25
CA GLY A 82 10.38 -0.33 -12.55
C GLY A 82 11.65 -0.58 -11.77
N SER A 83 12.41 0.47 -11.49
CA SER A 83 13.70 0.36 -10.82
C SER A 83 13.60 -0.22 -9.42
N SER A 84 14.56 -1.05 -9.05
CA SER A 84 14.62 -1.64 -7.72
C SER A 84 15.00 -0.58 -6.69
N ARG A 85 14.03 -0.14 -5.88
CA ARG A 85 14.26 0.89 -4.85
C ARG A 85 13.56 0.51 -3.56
N GLU A 86 14.34 0.23 -2.53
CA GLU A 86 13.78 0.02 -1.20
C GLU A 86 13.11 1.29 -0.68
N HIS A 87 13.53 2.46 -1.18
CA HIS A 87 12.94 3.76 -0.84
C HIS A 87 11.43 3.81 -1.09
N ALA A 88 10.93 3.08 -2.10
CA ALA A 88 9.50 3.01 -2.35
C ALA A 88 8.76 2.40 -1.16
N ALA A 89 9.29 1.31 -0.60
CA ALA A 89 8.70 0.68 0.58
C ALA A 89 8.79 1.62 1.79
N TRP A 90 9.91 2.30 1.98
CA TRP A 90 10.07 3.27 3.08
C TRP A 90 9.05 4.41 2.99
N ALA A 91 8.84 4.94 1.78
CA ALA A 91 7.90 6.04 1.57
C ALA A 91 6.46 5.61 1.89
N LEU A 92 6.06 4.43 1.45
CA LEU A 92 4.71 3.92 1.71
C LEU A 92 4.50 3.63 3.19
N LYS A 93 5.48 3.02 3.84
CA LYS A 93 5.41 2.73 5.27
C LYS A 93 5.31 4.02 6.09
N ASP A 94 6.15 4.99 5.76
CA ASP A 94 6.18 6.27 6.44
C ASP A 94 4.92 7.09 6.18
N TYR A 95 4.31 6.93 5.01
CA TYR A 95 3.01 7.54 4.69
C TYR A 95 1.90 7.00 5.62
N GLY A 96 2.01 5.75 6.04
CA GLY A 96 1.05 5.13 6.94
C GLY A 96 0.48 3.80 6.46
N PHE A 97 0.96 3.27 5.34
CA PHE A 97 0.47 1.99 4.83
C PHE A 97 1.19 0.83 5.50
N ASN A 98 0.42 -0.08 6.09
CA ASN A 98 0.93 -1.33 6.66
C ASN A 98 0.64 -2.52 5.77
N ILE A 99 -0.38 -2.43 4.92
CA ILE A 99 -0.82 -3.52 4.04
C ILE A 99 -1.08 -2.93 2.66
N ILE A 100 -0.62 -3.64 1.63
CA ILE A 100 -0.89 -3.29 0.24
C ILE A 100 -1.54 -4.51 -0.42
N ILE A 101 -2.75 -4.33 -0.96
CA ILE A 101 -3.48 -5.38 -1.66
C ILE A 101 -3.49 -5.03 -3.14
N ALA A 102 -2.85 -5.87 -3.95
CA ALA A 102 -2.72 -5.66 -5.38
C ALA A 102 -3.09 -6.94 -6.13
N GLY A 103 -3.19 -6.84 -7.45
CA GLY A 103 -3.36 -8.02 -8.29
C GLY A 103 -2.07 -8.81 -8.43
N SER A 104 -0.96 -8.08 -8.46
CA SER A 104 0.39 -8.67 -8.49
C SER A 104 1.41 -7.60 -8.08
N PHE A 105 2.62 -8.04 -7.78
CA PHE A 105 3.74 -7.17 -7.40
C PHE A 105 4.97 -7.56 -8.20
N SER A 106 5.88 -6.60 -8.40
CA SER A 106 7.23 -6.98 -8.83
C SER A 106 7.92 -7.74 -7.68
N ASP A 107 8.75 -8.71 -8.03
CA ASP A 107 9.40 -9.59 -7.02
C ASP A 107 10.23 -8.80 -6.02
N ILE A 108 11.01 -7.85 -6.51
CA ILE A 108 11.89 -7.05 -5.65
C ILE A 108 11.08 -6.16 -4.72
N PHE A 109 10.02 -5.53 -5.23
CA PHE A 109 9.16 -4.70 -4.40
C PHE A 109 8.48 -5.53 -3.30
N TYR A 110 8.01 -6.73 -3.65
CA TYR A 110 7.41 -7.66 -2.69
C TYR A 110 8.38 -7.96 -1.55
N MET A 111 9.63 -8.29 -1.88
CA MET A 111 10.66 -8.55 -0.88
C MET A 111 10.96 -7.32 -0.02
N ASN A 112 11.01 -6.14 -0.63
CA ASN A 112 11.26 -4.90 0.11
C ASN A 112 10.13 -4.58 1.09
N CYS A 113 8.89 -4.89 0.73
CA CYS A 113 7.76 -4.72 1.64
C CYS A 113 7.90 -5.60 2.87
N THR A 114 8.16 -6.89 2.69
CA THR A 114 8.30 -7.82 3.81
C THR A 114 9.48 -7.46 4.71
N LYS A 115 10.58 -6.99 4.12
CA LYS A 115 11.75 -6.53 4.83
C LYS A 115 11.47 -5.31 5.70
N ASN A 116 10.48 -4.50 5.34
CA ASN A 116 10.16 -3.25 6.02
C ASN A 116 8.84 -3.33 6.79
N ALA A 117 8.45 -4.53 7.18
CA ALA A 117 7.25 -4.79 8.00
C ALA A 117 5.95 -4.31 7.35
N MET A 118 5.87 -4.36 6.02
CA MET A 118 4.64 -4.19 5.28
C MET A 118 4.20 -5.52 4.72
N LEU A 119 2.89 -5.76 4.68
CA LEU A 119 2.32 -7.01 4.18
C LEU A 119 1.77 -6.81 2.77
N PRO A 120 2.40 -7.40 1.74
CA PRO A 120 1.83 -7.40 0.40
C PRO A 120 0.89 -8.60 0.25
N ILE A 121 -0.30 -8.35 -0.30
CA ILE A 121 -1.33 -9.37 -0.50
C ILE A 121 -1.77 -9.33 -1.96
N CYS A 122 -1.84 -10.50 -2.60
CA CYS A 122 -2.35 -10.64 -3.96
C CYS A 122 -3.79 -11.19 -3.92
N LEU A 123 -4.71 -10.47 -4.53
CA LEU A 123 -6.09 -10.89 -4.70
C LEU A 123 -6.53 -10.53 -6.12
N ASN A 124 -7.54 -11.24 -6.64
CA ASN A 124 -8.05 -10.96 -7.97
C ASN A 124 -8.85 -9.64 -8.01
N GLN A 125 -9.19 -9.19 -9.20
CA GLN A 125 -9.85 -7.91 -9.39
C GLN A 125 -11.21 -7.84 -8.70
N LYS A 126 -12.01 -8.89 -8.78
CA LYS A 126 -13.34 -8.90 -8.15
C LYS A 126 -13.23 -8.79 -6.63
N GLU A 127 -12.27 -9.50 -6.05
CA GLU A 127 -12.04 -9.46 -4.61
C GLU A 127 -11.58 -8.06 -4.17
N ARG A 128 -10.67 -7.46 -4.92
CA ARG A 128 -10.19 -6.10 -4.63
C ARG A 128 -11.29 -5.06 -4.76
N GLU A 129 -12.12 -5.16 -5.79
CA GLU A 129 -13.25 -4.25 -5.98
C GLU A 129 -14.27 -4.38 -4.86
N HIS A 130 -14.52 -5.61 -4.40
CA HIS A 130 -15.41 -5.85 -3.27
C HIS A 130 -14.87 -5.20 -1.99
N LEU A 131 -13.60 -5.43 -1.69
CA LEU A 131 -12.96 -4.87 -0.49
C LEU A 131 -12.98 -3.34 -0.48
N ALA A 132 -12.81 -2.72 -1.65
CA ALA A 132 -12.77 -1.26 -1.77
C ALA A 132 -14.11 -0.58 -1.46
N GLN A 133 -15.19 -1.34 -1.38
CA GLN A 133 -16.51 -0.79 -1.02
C GLN A 133 -16.69 -0.61 0.49
N PHE A 134 -15.77 -1.12 1.29
CA PHE A 134 -15.86 -1.08 2.75
C PHE A 134 -14.80 -0.14 3.31
N ASP A 135 -15.16 0.65 4.32
CA ASP A 135 -14.25 1.57 4.98
C ASP A 135 -13.17 0.84 5.75
N GLU A 136 -13.50 -0.30 6.33
CA GLU A 136 -12.58 -1.13 7.10
C GLU A 136 -12.64 -2.58 6.65
N ILE A 137 -11.47 -3.24 6.66
CA ILE A 137 -11.38 -4.68 6.44
C ILE A 137 -10.45 -5.28 7.49
N THR A 138 -10.57 -6.59 7.67
CA THR A 138 -9.75 -7.32 8.64
C THR A 138 -8.88 -8.34 7.91
N VAL A 139 -7.59 -8.31 8.22
CA VAL A 139 -6.61 -9.24 7.68
C VAL A 139 -6.20 -10.20 8.79
N ASP A 140 -6.36 -11.51 8.56
CA ASP A 140 -5.97 -12.56 9.49
C ASP A 140 -4.81 -13.33 8.88
N LEU A 141 -3.61 -13.11 9.40
CA LEU A 141 -2.40 -13.75 8.88
C LEU A 141 -2.37 -15.23 9.15
N SER A 142 -2.84 -15.66 10.32
CA SER A 142 -2.84 -17.09 10.69
C SER A 142 -3.69 -17.92 9.76
N ASN A 143 -4.85 -17.41 9.38
CA ASN A 143 -5.77 -18.08 8.46
C ASN A 143 -5.58 -17.65 7.02
N GLN A 144 -4.73 -16.68 6.76
CA GLN A 144 -4.45 -16.12 5.44
C GLN A 144 -5.74 -15.68 4.75
N THR A 145 -6.54 -14.86 5.45
CA THR A 145 -7.79 -14.33 4.93
C THR A 145 -7.88 -12.83 5.08
N VAL A 146 -8.59 -12.21 4.14
CA VAL A 146 -9.02 -10.82 4.23
C VAL A 146 -10.54 -10.83 4.25
N SER A 147 -11.13 -10.20 5.25
CA SER A 147 -12.59 -10.27 5.43
C SER A 147 -13.24 -8.92 5.61
N THR A 148 -14.48 -8.86 5.13
CA THR A 148 -15.41 -7.76 5.36
C THR A 148 -16.52 -8.29 6.26
N VAL A 149 -17.55 -7.47 6.53
CA VAL A 149 -18.71 -7.92 7.30
C VAL A 149 -19.52 -9.01 6.58
N SER A 150 -19.32 -9.19 5.28
CA SER A 150 -20.13 -10.10 4.47
C SER A 150 -19.36 -11.26 3.85
N GLN A 151 -18.05 -11.14 3.64
CA GLN A 151 -17.27 -12.15 2.92
C GLN A 151 -15.84 -12.23 3.42
N SER A 152 -15.20 -13.38 3.17
CA SER A 152 -13.78 -13.60 3.42
C SER A 152 -13.12 -14.11 2.14
N PHE A 153 -11.90 -13.67 1.91
CA PHE A 153 -11.08 -14.09 0.76
C PHE A 153 -9.76 -14.66 1.25
N HIS A 154 -9.36 -15.77 0.65
CA HIS A 154 -8.07 -16.40 0.98
C HIS A 154 -6.94 -15.79 0.15
N PHE A 155 -5.78 -15.62 0.76
CA PHE A 155 -4.55 -15.23 0.05
C PHE A 155 -3.40 -16.14 0.48
N ASP A 156 -2.40 -16.27 -0.40
CA ASP A 156 -1.21 -17.06 -0.13
C ASP A 156 -0.05 -16.14 0.26
N ILE A 157 0.78 -16.62 1.20
CA ILE A 157 2.00 -15.92 1.60
C ILE A 157 3.19 -16.74 1.11
N ASP A 158 4.11 -16.08 0.42
CA ASP A 158 5.36 -16.70 0.02
C ASP A 158 6.40 -16.63 1.14
#